data_0cf5e9e3cf7c4ba1fb48f2d59412435a
#
_entry.id   0cf5e9e3cf7c4ba1fb48f2d59412435a
#
_cell.length_a   1.000
_cell.length_b   1.000
_cell.length_c   1.000
_cell.angle_alpha   90.00
_cell.angle_beta   90.00
_cell.angle_gamma   90.00
#
_symmetry.space_group_name_H-M   'P 1'
#
loop_
_entity.id
_entity.type
_entity.pdbx_description
1 polymer ?
#
loop_
_entity_poly.entity_id
_entity_poly.type
_entity_poly.pdbx_seq_one_letter_code
_entity_poly.pdbx_strand_id
1 'polypeptide(L)'
;MSLNSAMLAGVSGLAANSAALAAISQNIANVNTVGYKRSQGEFQTLVNSQTRTGGSYSAGGVMSATRSFVSQEGQLQRTTENTDLAVSGQGFFVTTTQAENVGATDTRLFTRAGAFRVDNLGYLKNSAGLYLQGWPVDSNGDISTDPSDLSRLRSINIGQVGGTAEPTTRVQINANLRSTQTVSSAAAANRYNGVDDAATPPVEHDVDVSYVRTGANTYQVTIKTGITKITGTATYAAGALTGFTPTAGSNGSATATATALTITPTSGTPPVAGTPFAINFADIGMSTDGVAKTKYDPSANSMAMYNAEDDNPVGVKPDFKMNIPVSDSKGGQRNLEIRFLKSAEPNQWYAEVVAVPASDVVTGAPYSHGQIKTGLIAFTPSGRLDIETMQAWPAGKGLFDDPEQASLNFLESDPNNTIDPADPSDNGKVKWADGLGIAAQTVTLDLNTSAGGLSQLNTASVVQSTVTNG
;
A
#
# COMPACT_ATOMS: atom_id res chain seq x y z
N MET A 1 -31.72 4.63 84.06
CA MET A 1 -32.25 4.52 82.65
C MET A 1 -33.76 4.68 82.67
N SER A 2 -34.36 5.54 81.95
CA SER A 2 -35.80 5.51 81.78
C SER A 2 -36.18 4.31 80.86
N LEU A 3 -37.27 3.64 81.19
CA LEU A 3 -37.78 2.55 80.34
C LEU A 3 -37.97 2.95 78.94
N ASN A 4 -38.37 4.19 78.67
CA ASN A 4 -38.53 4.79 77.34
C ASN A 4 -37.23 4.85 76.57
N SER A 5 -36.10 5.27 77.14
CA SER A 5 -34.83 5.34 76.45
C SER A 5 -34.29 3.95 76.09
N ALA A 6 -34.52 2.97 76.90
CA ALA A 6 -34.15 1.60 76.59
C ALA A 6 -35.03 1.03 75.46
N MET A 7 -36.34 1.28 75.53
CA MET A 7 -37.24 0.89 74.40
C MET A 7 -36.92 1.58 73.07
N LEU A 8 -36.65 2.87 73.09
CA LEU A 8 -36.24 3.61 71.91
C LEU A 8 -34.93 3.11 71.31
N ALA A 9 -33.95 2.79 72.18
CA ALA A 9 -32.70 2.18 71.73
C ALA A 9 -32.93 0.77 71.16
N GLY A 10 -33.81 -0.02 71.74
CA GLY A 10 -34.19 -1.32 71.17
C GLY A 10 -34.90 -1.22 69.82
N VAL A 11 -35.86 -0.29 69.66
CA VAL A 11 -36.56 -0.06 68.42
C VAL A 11 -35.61 0.45 67.35
N SER A 12 -34.70 1.37 67.66
CA SER A 12 -33.71 1.89 66.69
C SER A 12 -32.74 0.78 66.26
N GLY A 13 -32.32 -0.08 67.16
CA GLY A 13 -31.49 -1.26 66.83
C GLY A 13 -32.21 -2.25 65.93
N LEU A 14 -33.51 -2.52 66.23
CA LEU A 14 -34.32 -3.39 65.36
C LEU A 14 -34.49 -2.80 63.95
N ALA A 15 -34.80 -1.51 63.84
CA ALA A 15 -34.91 -0.80 62.56
C ALA A 15 -33.61 -0.81 61.78
N ALA A 16 -32.47 -0.60 62.43
CA ALA A 16 -31.15 -0.64 61.83
C ALA A 16 -30.79 -2.06 61.28
N ASN A 17 -31.08 -3.10 62.09
CA ASN A 17 -30.88 -4.49 61.65
C ASN A 17 -31.81 -4.87 60.49
N SER A 18 -33.07 -4.39 60.50
CA SER A 18 -34.00 -4.61 59.38
C SER A 18 -33.50 -3.96 58.09
N ALA A 19 -32.93 -2.73 58.16
CA ALA A 19 -32.34 -2.08 57.01
C ALA A 19 -31.08 -2.84 56.49
N ALA A 20 -30.25 -3.36 57.38
CA ALA A 20 -29.10 -4.19 56.99
C ALA A 20 -29.53 -5.48 56.29
N LEU A 21 -30.55 -6.15 56.83
CA LEU A 21 -31.12 -7.37 56.27
C LEU A 21 -31.73 -7.11 54.88
N ALA A 22 -32.44 -5.98 54.71
CA ALA A 22 -32.97 -5.55 53.44
C ALA A 22 -31.85 -5.35 52.37
N ALA A 23 -30.74 -4.69 52.76
CA ALA A 23 -29.57 -4.53 51.92
C ALA A 23 -28.94 -5.87 51.52
N ILE A 24 -28.81 -6.82 52.45
CA ILE A 24 -28.30 -8.18 52.17
C ILE A 24 -29.25 -8.90 51.19
N SER A 25 -30.55 -8.86 51.46
CA SER A 25 -31.54 -9.48 50.57
C SER A 25 -31.51 -8.94 49.14
N GLN A 26 -31.34 -7.61 49.03
CA GLN A 26 -31.19 -6.96 47.73
C GLN A 26 -29.89 -7.39 47.02
N ASN A 27 -28.79 -7.54 47.75
CA ASN A 27 -27.52 -8.04 47.18
C ASN A 27 -27.65 -9.49 46.70
N ILE A 28 -28.35 -10.35 47.45
CA ILE A 28 -28.60 -11.75 47.06
C ILE A 28 -29.49 -11.81 45.80
N ALA A 29 -30.55 -11.01 45.76
CA ALA A 29 -31.47 -10.98 44.62
C ALA A 29 -30.73 -10.56 43.33
N ASN A 30 -29.71 -9.74 43.45
CA ASN A 30 -28.93 -9.20 42.31
C ASN A 30 -27.58 -9.88 42.09
N VAL A 31 -27.33 -11.04 42.69
CA VAL A 31 -26.03 -11.73 42.59
C VAL A 31 -25.65 -12.08 41.15
N ASN A 32 -26.62 -12.33 40.28
CA ASN A 32 -26.46 -12.63 38.86
C ASN A 32 -26.63 -11.39 37.93
N THR A 33 -26.86 -10.21 38.53
CA THR A 33 -27.03 -8.98 37.73
C THR A 33 -25.67 -8.39 37.36
N VAL A 34 -25.34 -8.37 36.06
CA VAL A 34 -24.07 -7.82 35.58
C VAL A 34 -24.01 -6.32 35.83
N GLY A 35 -22.88 -5.87 36.42
CA GLY A 35 -22.68 -4.46 36.77
C GLY A 35 -23.38 -4.01 38.04
N TYR A 36 -24.05 -4.89 38.79
CA TYR A 36 -24.64 -4.55 40.07
C TYR A 36 -23.57 -4.12 41.10
N LYS A 37 -23.90 -3.11 41.90
CA LYS A 37 -23.05 -2.60 42.96
C LYS A 37 -23.72 -2.87 44.32
N ARG A 38 -23.02 -3.64 45.14
CA ARG A 38 -23.55 -4.04 46.44
C ARG A 38 -23.81 -2.84 47.33
N SER A 39 -24.85 -2.95 48.14
CA SER A 39 -25.17 -2.00 49.21
C SER A 39 -24.96 -2.68 50.57
N GLN A 40 -24.55 -1.91 51.56
CA GLN A 40 -24.33 -2.37 52.93
C GLN A 40 -24.93 -1.34 53.90
N GLY A 41 -25.58 -1.83 54.96
CA GLY A 41 -26.01 -0.99 56.05
C GLY A 41 -24.83 -0.62 56.95
N GLU A 42 -24.57 0.65 57.12
CA GLU A 42 -23.59 1.19 58.08
C GLU A 42 -24.34 1.68 59.30
N PHE A 43 -23.82 1.35 60.49
CA PHE A 43 -24.42 1.72 61.76
C PHE A 43 -23.64 2.86 62.38
N GLN A 44 -24.36 3.88 62.87
CA GLN A 44 -23.78 5.00 63.60
C GLN A 44 -24.45 5.13 64.94
N THR A 45 -23.62 5.22 66.01
CA THR A 45 -24.10 5.44 67.34
C THR A 45 -24.62 6.86 67.51
N LEU A 46 -25.83 7.02 68.02
CA LEU A 46 -26.33 8.30 68.48
C LEU A 46 -25.70 8.66 69.83
N VAL A 47 -24.76 9.59 69.82
CA VAL A 47 -24.12 10.09 71.03
C VAL A 47 -25.03 11.13 71.70
N ASN A 48 -25.55 10.84 72.87
CA ASN A 48 -26.30 11.77 73.66
C ASN A 48 -25.36 12.56 74.59
N SER A 49 -25.46 13.89 74.58
CA SER A 49 -24.65 14.71 75.51
C SER A 49 -25.07 14.47 76.96
N GLN A 50 -24.19 13.78 77.70
CA GLN A 50 -24.40 13.64 79.15
C GLN A 50 -23.96 14.92 79.84
N THR A 51 -24.92 15.61 80.47
CA THR A 51 -24.62 16.69 81.41
C THR A 51 -23.96 16.07 82.61
N ARG A 52 -22.81 16.56 83.08
CA ARG A 52 -21.92 16.05 84.14
C ARG A 52 -22.51 16.00 85.50
N THR A 53 -23.78 16.20 85.69
CA THR A 53 -24.41 16.24 87.01
C THR A 53 -25.51 15.21 87.11
N GLY A 54 -25.15 14.02 87.70
CA GLY A 54 -26.11 13.00 88.16
C GLY A 54 -26.19 11.77 87.25
N GLY A 55 -25.61 10.65 87.69
CA GLY A 55 -25.39 9.34 87.13
C GLY A 55 -26.54 8.56 86.50
N SER A 56 -27.24 9.11 85.55
CA SER A 56 -28.21 8.35 84.76
C SER A 56 -27.68 8.15 83.31
N TYR A 57 -27.33 6.89 83.04
CA TYR A 57 -26.98 6.48 81.63
C TYR A 57 -28.23 6.61 80.76
N SER A 58 -28.13 7.35 79.67
CA SER A 58 -29.18 7.40 78.66
C SER A 58 -28.70 6.69 77.39
N ALA A 59 -29.39 5.65 77.00
CA ALA A 59 -29.07 4.94 75.77
C ALA A 59 -29.41 5.83 74.55
N GLY A 60 -28.42 6.15 73.71
CA GLY A 60 -28.57 7.02 72.51
C GLY A 60 -29.22 6.33 71.31
N GLY A 61 -29.28 5.03 71.32
CA GLY A 61 -29.76 4.29 70.12
C GLY A 61 -28.75 4.23 68.97
N VAL A 62 -29.17 3.68 67.84
CA VAL A 62 -28.40 3.53 66.63
C VAL A 62 -29.16 4.08 65.40
N MET A 63 -28.46 4.72 64.52
CA MET A 63 -28.98 5.12 63.21
C MET A 63 -28.30 4.30 62.11
N SER A 64 -29.03 3.84 61.14
CA SER A 64 -28.48 3.14 59.97
C SER A 64 -28.53 4.01 58.73
N ALA A 65 -27.48 3.98 57.94
CA ALA A 65 -27.40 4.52 56.61
C ALA A 65 -27.02 3.43 55.63
N THR A 66 -27.59 3.43 54.45
CA THR A 66 -27.20 2.48 53.39
C THR A 66 -26.11 3.10 52.51
N ARG A 67 -24.97 2.45 52.44
CA ARG A 67 -23.86 2.81 51.58
C ARG A 67 -23.75 1.87 50.39
N SER A 68 -23.66 2.41 49.19
CA SER A 68 -23.42 1.66 47.97
C SER A 68 -21.94 1.73 47.59
N PHE A 69 -21.34 0.59 47.25
CA PHE A 69 -19.92 0.48 46.85
C PHE A 69 -19.75 0.65 45.34
N VAL A 70 -20.03 1.83 44.85
CA VAL A 70 -20.04 2.15 43.40
C VAL A 70 -18.65 2.08 42.77
N SER A 71 -17.60 2.50 43.50
CA SER A 71 -16.21 2.53 43.00
C SER A 71 -15.50 1.17 43.07
N GLN A 72 -16.05 0.19 43.79
CA GLN A 72 -15.42 -1.11 43.90
C GLN A 72 -15.53 -1.90 42.60
N GLU A 73 -14.39 -2.35 42.07
CA GLU A 73 -14.35 -3.17 40.84
C GLU A 73 -14.83 -4.60 41.14
N GLY A 74 -15.50 -5.20 40.14
CA GLY A 74 -15.82 -6.62 40.11
C GLY A 74 -14.83 -7.41 39.29
N GLN A 75 -14.95 -8.72 39.28
CA GLN A 75 -14.18 -9.57 38.38
C GLN A 75 -14.69 -9.41 36.92
N LEU A 76 -13.76 -9.28 35.98
CA LEU A 76 -14.07 -9.31 34.57
C LEU A 76 -14.42 -10.73 34.13
N GLN A 77 -15.59 -10.91 33.56
CA GLN A 77 -16.07 -12.20 33.08
C GLN A 77 -15.94 -12.24 31.54
N ARG A 78 -15.41 -13.34 31.05
CA ARG A 78 -15.28 -13.54 29.58
C ARG A 78 -16.63 -14.02 29.03
N THR A 79 -17.04 -13.43 27.92
CA THR A 79 -18.26 -13.79 27.20
C THR A 79 -17.91 -14.25 25.79
N THR A 80 -18.85 -14.82 25.06
CA THR A 80 -18.72 -15.23 23.66
C THR A 80 -19.26 -14.20 22.68
N GLU A 81 -19.94 -13.17 23.18
CA GLU A 81 -20.51 -12.11 22.34
C GLU A 81 -19.48 -11.03 22.05
N ASN A 82 -19.30 -10.68 20.79
CA ASN A 82 -18.30 -9.71 20.35
C ASN A 82 -18.66 -8.26 20.71
N THR A 83 -19.91 -7.99 21.05
CA THR A 83 -20.41 -6.65 21.39
C THR A 83 -20.49 -6.40 22.91
N ASP A 84 -20.10 -7.37 23.72
CA ASP A 84 -20.02 -7.20 25.17
C ASP A 84 -18.77 -6.38 25.52
N LEU A 85 -18.98 -5.37 26.33
CA LEU A 85 -17.95 -4.43 26.77
C LEU A 85 -17.81 -4.48 28.30
N ALA A 86 -16.60 -4.31 28.79
CA ALA A 86 -16.33 -4.21 30.21
C ALA A 86 -15.52 -2.95 30.52
N VAL A 87 -15.84 -2.28 31.63
CA VAL A 87 -15.07 -1.15 32.15
C VAL A 87 -14.02 -1.66 33.13
N SER A 88 -12.74 -1.44 32.81
CA SER A 88 -11.65 -1.58 33.77
C SER A 88 -11.43 -0.23 34.46
N GLY A 89 -11.48 -0.19 35.78
CA GLY A 89 -11.37 1.04 36.55
C GLY A 89 -12.71 1.59 37.06
N GLN A 90 -12.71 2.87 37.41
CA GLN A 90 -13.85 3.54 38.12
C GLN A 90 -14.88 4.18 37.15
N GLY A 91 -14.80 3.92 35.87
CA GLY A 91 -15.68 4.53 34.84
C GLY A 91 -17.08 3.92 34.77
N PHE A 92 -17.91 4.52 33.94
CA PHE A 92 -19.24 4.05 33.56
C PHE A 92 -19.42 4.20 32.04
N PHE A 93 -20.24 3.34 31.46
CA PHE A 93 -20.77 3.58 30.12
C PHE A 93 -21.80 4.71 30.19
N VAL A 94 -21.69 5.64 29.25
CA VAL A 94 -22.69 6.68 29.06
C VAL A 94 -23.73 6.15 28.06
N THR A 95 -24.99 6.26 28.42
CA THR A 95 -26.09 5.76 27.62
C THR A 95 -27.21 6.80 27.51
N THR A 96 -28.06 6.67 26.49
CA THR A 96 -29.22 7.50 26.29
C THR A 96 -30.44 6.65 25.91
N THR A 97 -31.63 7.21 26.04
CA THR A 97 -32.88 6.54 25.64
C THR A 97 -33.15 6.62 24.15
N GLN A 98 -32.50 7.52 23.42
CA GLN A 98 -32.69 7.75 22.00
C GLN A 98 -31.42 7.38 21.21
N ALA A 99 -31.58 6.76 20.02
CA ALA A 99 -30.47 6.41 19.15
C ALA A 99 -29.96 7.60 18.34
N GLU A 100 -30.87 8.48 17.86
CA GLU A 100 -30.58 9.57 16.95
C GLU A 100 -31.01 10.91 17.56
N ASN A 101 -30.47 12.00 16.98
CA ASN A 101 -30.79 13.38 17.36
C ASN A 101 -30.60 13.71 18.85
N VAL A 102 -29.61 13.08 19.47
CA VAL A 102 -29.29 13.29 20.88
C VAL A 102 -28.76 14.69 21.10
N GLY A 103 -29.58 15.56 21.72
CA GLY A 103 -29.24 16.96 22.02
C GLY A 103 -28.46 17.11 23.34
N ALA A 104 -27.95 18.31 23.59
CA ALA A 104 -27.25 18.66 24.81
C ALA A 104 -28.14 18.56 26.06
N THR A 105 -29.46 18.72 25.91
CA THR A 105 -30.46 18.68 26.98
C THR A 105 -30.97 17.29 27.32
N ASP A 106 -30.66 16.31 26.51
CA ASP A 106 -31.12 14.93 26.75
C ASP A 106 -30.47 14.29 27.97
N THR A 107 -31.25 13.51 28.70
CA THR A 107 -30.77 12.85 29.91
C THR A 107 -29.72 11.78 29.56
N ARG A 108 -28.53 11.92 30.12
CA ARG A 108 -27.49 10.90 30.07
C ARG A 108 -27.64 9.99 31.27
N LEU A 109 -27.65 8.68 30.99
CA LEU A 109 -27.72 7.66 32.01
C LEU A 109 -26.37 6.91 32.06
N PHE A 110 -25.97 6.54 33.26
CA PHE A 110 -24.71 5.86 33.48
C PHE A 110 -24.96 4.43 33.91
N THR A 111 -24.29 3.47 33.26
CA THR A 111 -24.41 2.06 33.58
C THR A 111 -23.05 1.38 33.57
N ARG A 112 -22.92 0.29 34.33
CA ARG A 112 -21.80 -0.65 34.20
C ARG A 112 -22.17 -1.96 33.54
N ALA A 113 -23.44 -2.16 33.21
CA ALA A 113 -23.89 -3.29 32.43
C ALA A 113 -23.42 -3.11 30.99
N GLY A 114 -22.50 -3.94 30.55
CA GLY A 114 -21.84 -3.85 29.25
C GLY A 114 -22.34 -4.85 28.22
N ALA A 115 -23.43 -5.56 28.48
CA ALA A 115 -24.06 -6.45 27.51
C ALA A 115 -24.86 -5.64 26.50
N PHE A 116 -24.22 -5.30 25.38
CA PHE A 116 -24.83 -4.56 24.29
C PHE A 116 -25.10 -5.49 23.11
N ARG A 117 -26.19 -5.23 22.40
CA ARG A 117 -26.57 -5.90 21.16
C ARG A 117 -26.83 -4.88 20.07
N VAL A 118 -26.58 -5.29 18.83
CA VAL A 118 -26.86 -4.46 17.68
C VAL A 118 -28.34 -4.49 17.39
N ASP A 119 -28.97 -3.33 17.26
CA ASP A 119 -30.35 -3.24 16.81
C ASP A 119 -30.47 -3.28 15.26
N ASN A 120 -31.69 -3.23 14.75
CA ASN A 120 -31.96 -3.33 13.30
C ASN A 120 -31.42 -2.10 12.51
N LEU A 121 -31.06 -1.01 13.19
CA LEU A 121 -30.50 0.20 12.61
C LEU A 121 -28.97 0.27 12.79
N GLY A 122 -28.36 -0.75 13.41
CA GLY A 122 -26.93 -0.82 13.63
C GLY A 122 -26.44 -0.20 14.93
N TYR A 123 -27.32 0.31 15.80
CA TYR A 123 -26.93 0.90 17.09
C TYR A 123 -26.70 -0.13 18.18
N LEU A 124 -25.73 0.14 19.07
CA LEU A 124 -25.48 -0.68 20.27
C LEU A 124 -26.49 -0.36 21.37
N LYS A 125 -27.36 -1.31 21.70
CA LYS A 125 -28.43 -1.21 22.66
C LYS A 125 -28.31 -2.26 23.75
N ASN A 126 -28.49 -1.88 25.01
CA ASN A 126 -28.51 -2.83 26.12
C ASN A 126 -29.91 -3.43 26.36
N SER A 127 -30.00 -4.39 27.28
CA SER A 127 -31.28 -5.04 27.64
C SER A 127 -32.31 -4.11 28.28
N ALA A 128 -31.87 -2.98 28.84
CA ALA A 128 -32.76 -1.94 29.39
C ALA A 128 -33.28 -0.96 28.31
N GLY A 129 -32.91 -1.16 27.03
CA GLY A 129 -33.36 -0.30 25.95
C GLY A 129 -32.53 0.95 25.75
N LEU A 130 -31.35 1.06 26.41
CA LEU A 130 -30.47 2.24 26.35
C LEU A 130 -29.40 2.06 25.29
N TYR A 131 -29.09 3.14 24.57
CA TYR A 131 -28.10 3.18 23.51
C TYR A 131 -26.75 3.69 24.04
N LEU A 132 -25.68 2.97 23.68
CA LEU A 132 -24.33 3.32 24.08
C LEU A 132 -23.86 4.57 23.34
N GLN A 133 -23.21 5.47 24.09
CA GLN A 133 -22.65 6.72 23.61
C GLN A 133 -21.12 6.67 23.60
N GLY A 134 -20.51 7.34 22.63
CA GLY A 134 -19.06 7.52 22.53
C GLY A 134 -18.68 8.86 21.92
N TRP A 135 -17.44 9.28 22.10
CA TRP A 135 -16.88 10.43 21.39
C TRP A 135 -16.48 10.02 19.99
N PRO A 136 -16.83 10.81 18.97
CA PRO A 136 -16.27 10.59 17.64
C PRO A 136 -14.76 10.82 17.68
N VAL A 137 -14.02 9.95 17.01
CA VAL A 137 -12.57 10.07 16.79
C VAL A 137 -12.31 10.55 15.36
N ASP A 138 -11.17 11.20 15.14
CA ASP A 138 -10.70 11.58 13.81
C ASP A 138 -10.06 10.38 13.07
N SER A 139 -9.53 10.64 11.87
CA SER A 139 -8.84 9.62 11.05
C SER A 139 -7.59 9.04 11.71
N ASN A 140 -7.00 9.72 12.68
CA ASN A 140 -5.81 9.27 13.41
C ASN A 140 -6.16 8.49 14.68
N GLY A 141 -7.46 8.40 15.01
CA GLY A 141 -7.94 7.78 16.24
C GLY A 141 -7.94 8.70 17.46
N ASP A 142 -7.66 9.99 17.27
CA ASP A 142 -7.63 10.97 18.35
C ASP A 142 -9.01 11.54 18.62
N ILE A 143 -9.32 11.77 19.90
CA ILE A 143 -10.53 12.46 20.32
C ILE A 143 -10.31 13.97 20.16
N SER A 144 -10.89 14.54 19.10
CA SER A 144 -10.72 15.94 18.73
C SER A 144 -11.40 16.94 19.67
N THR A 145 -12.08 16.48 20.72
CA THR A 145 -12.89 17.29 21.62
C THR A 145 -12.52 17.08 23.07
N ASP A 146 -12.83 18.05 23.93
CA ASP A 146 -12.65 17.90 25.37
C ASP A 146 -13.45 16.69 25.88
N PRO A 147 -12.81 15.67 26.51
CA PRO A 147 -13.50 14.50 27.05
C PRO A 147 -14.48 14.83 28.18
N SER A 148 -14.44 16.05 28.72
CA SER A 148 -15.39 16.52 29.73
C SER A 148 -16.72 16.99 29.14
N ASP A 149 -16.77 17.23 27.82
CA ASP A 149 -17.98 17.71 27.15
C ASP A 149 -18.89 16.55 26.72
N LEU A 150 -19.84 16.21 27.55
CA LEU A 150 -20.83 15.16 27.29
C LEU A 150 -21.83 15.54 26.18
N SER A 151 -21.91 16.80 25.76
CA SER A 151 -22.86 17.24 24.73
C SER A 151 -22.47 16.74 23.35
N ARG A 152 -21.21 16.39 23.15
CA ARG A 152 -20.65 15.90 21.87
C ARG A 152 -20.69 14.39 21.73
N LEU A 153 -21.13 13.68 22.75
CA LEU A 153 -21.34 12.25 22.68
C LEU A 153 -22.41 11.91 21.62
N ARG A 154 -22.13 10.89 20.82
CA ARG A 154 -23.05 10.33 19.83
C ARG A 154 -23.30 8.86 20.10
N SER A 155 -24.47 8.38 19.70
CA SER A 155 -24.78 6.95 19.78
C SER A 155 -23.88 6.17 18.82
N ILE A 156 -23.30 5.09 19.33
CA ILE A 156 -22.41 4.24 18.55
C ILE A 156 -23.26 3.40 17.60
N ASN A 157 -23.04 3.60 16.29
CA ASN A 157 -23.64 2.82 15.22
C ASN A 157 -22.56 2.02 14.50
N ILE A 158 -22.54 0.70 14.71
CA ILE A 158 -21.59 -0.19 14.05
C ILE A 158 -21.99 -0.59 12.64
N GLY A 159 -23.26 -0.37 12.26
CA GLY A 159 -23.69 -0.55 10.88
C GLY A 159 -23.15 0.54 9.93
N GLN A 160 -22.75 1.70 10.48
CA GLN A 160 -22.10 2.79 9.73
C GLN A 160 -20.56 2.74 9.83
N VAL A 161 -20.01 1.89 10.67
CA VAL A 161 -18.59 1.54 10.66
C VAL A 161 -18.36 0.57 9.50
N GLY A 162 -18.74 0.97 8.30
CA GLY A 162 -18.14 0.47 7.09
C GLY A 162 -16.67 0.87 7.19
N GLY A 163 -15.77 -0.09 7.10
CA GLY A 163 -14.35 0.21 7.19
C GLY A 163 -14.06 1.36 6.24
N THR A 164 -13.46 2.44 6.73
CA THR A 164 -12.82 3.41 5.88
C THR A 164 -11.76 2.62 5.14
N ALA A 165 -12.04 2.31 3.88
CA ALA A 165 -11.07 1.68 3.03
C ALA A 165 -9.96 2.68 2.82
N GLU A 166 -8.80 2.41 3.39
CA GLU A 166 -7.64 3.24 3.19
C GLU A 166 -6.90 2.72 1.96
N PRO A 167 -6.77 3.54 0.91
CA PRO A 167 -6.07 3.13 -0.29
C PRO A 167 -4.59 2.94 0.04
N THR A 168 -3.97 1.95 -0.60
CA THR A 168 -2.52 1.74 -0.47
C THR A 168 -1.76 2.94 -1.02
N THR A 169 -0.93 3.56 -0.21
CA THR A 169 -0.08 4.70 -0.61
C THR A 169 1.37 4.30 -0.81
N ARG A 170 1.81 3.19 -0.19
CA ARG A 170 3.20 2.76 -0.22
C ARG A 170 3.33 1.25 -0.27
N VAL A 171 4.26 0.76 -1.09
CA VAL A 171 4.58 -0.67 -1.18
C VAL A 171 6.08 -0.86 -1.15
N GLN A 172 6.57 -1.61 -0.18
CA GLN A 172 7.98 -2.01 -0.13
C GLN A 172 8.20 -3.22 -1.04
N ILE A 173 9.16 -3.12 -1.94
CA ILE A 173 9.54 -4.18 -2.87
C ILE A 173 10.85 -4.80 -2.41
N ASN A 174 10.84 -6.11 -2.22
CA ASN A 174 12.00 -6.91 -1.85
C ASN A 174 12.16 -8.03 -2.89
N ALA A 175 13.12 -7.89 -3.80
CA ALA A 175 13.37 -8.88 -4.84
C ALA A 175 14.84 -8.99 -5.19
N ASN A 176 15.29 -10.21 -5.44
CA ASN A 176 16.61 -10.47 -6.01
C ASN A 176 16.46 -11.00 -7.44
N LEU A 177 16.93 -10.22 -8.40
CA LEU A 177 17.04 -10.64 -9.80
C LEU A 177 18.34 -11.40 -9.99
N ARG A 178 18.24 -12.65 -10.44
CA ARG A 178 19.43 -13.51 -10.55
C ARG A 178 20.45 -12.94 -11.54
N SER A 179 21.65 -12.61 -11.08
CA SER A 179 22.71 -12.02 -11.94
C SER A 179 23.15 -12.95 -13.09
N THR A 180 23.08 -14.26 -12.89
CA THR A 180 23.42 -15.29 -13.90
C THR A 180 22.25 -15.69 -14.80
N GLN A 181 21.11 -14.97 -14.76
CA GLN A 181 20.03 -15.17 -15.72
C GLN A 181 20.55 -15.02 -17.14
N THR A 182 20.19 -15.97 -18.02
CA THR A 182 20.53 -15.90 -19.45
C THR A 182 19.71 -14.79 -20.12
N VAL A 183 20.35 -14.03 -21.00
CA VAL A 183 19.65 -13.02 -21.80
C VAL A 183 18.77 -13.72 -22.83
N SER A 184 17.48 -13.40 -22.87
CA SER A 184 16.54 -13.98 -23.84
C SER A 184 16.86 -13.52 -25.27
N SER A 185 16.42 -14.28 -26.28
CA SER A 185 16.59 -13.88 -27.71
C SER A 185 15.96 -12.55 -28.05
N ALA A 186 14.88 -12.17 -27.35
CA ALA A 186 14.22 -10.88 -27.51
C ALA A 186 15.06 -9.70 -27.01
N ALA A 187 15.86 -9.91 -25.96
CA ALA A 187 16.72 -8.88 -25.38
C ALA A 187 18.18 -8.99 -25.85
N ALA A 188 18.57 -10.12 -26.41
CA ALA A 188 19.93 -10.35 -26.91
C ALA A 188 20.23 -9.52 -28.15
N ALA A 189 21.50 -9.17 -28.34
CA ALA A 189 21.98 -8.67 -29.62
C ALA A 189 21.89 -9.75 -30.71
N ASN A 190 21.65 -9.34 -31.93
CA ASN A 190 21.83 -10.23 -33.08
C ASN A 190 23.32 -10.32 -33.39
N ARG A 191 23.84 -11.52 -33.43
CA ARG A 191 25.24 -11.77 -33.74
C ARG A 191 25.40 -12.20 -35.18
N TYR A 192 26.29 -11.51 -35.90
CA TYR A 192 26.70 -11.80 -37.25
C TYR A 192 28.21 -12.08 -37.24
N ASN A 193 28.59 -13.32 -37.60
CA ASN A 193 29.98 -13.75 -37.58
C ASN A 193 30.55 -13.69 -39.01
N GLY A 194 31.81 -13.27 -39.14
CA GLY A 194 32.52 -13.26 -40.40
C GLY A 194 31.90 -12.30 -41.43
N VAL A 195 31.49 -11.10 -40.99
CA VAL A 195 31.01 -10.04 -41.90
C VAL A 195 32.18 -9.43 -42.60
N ASP A 196 32.22 -9.60 -43.93
CA ASP A 196 33.26 -9.02 -44.76
C ASP A 196 33.17 -7.49 -44.80
N ASP A 197 34.29 -6.83 -44.65
CA ASP A 197 34.42 -5.39 -44.89
C ASP A 197 34.64 -5.11 -46.35
N ALA A 198 34.67 -3.82 -46.75
CA ALA A 198 34.92 -3.40 -48.11
C ALA A 198 36.41 -3.39 -48.50
N ALA A 199 37.31 -3.94 -47.72
CA ALA A 199 38.74 -4.00 -47.97
C ALA A 199 39.07 -5.01 -49.10
N THR A 200 40.25 -4.92 -49.66
CA THR A 200 40.70 -5.86 -50.68
C THR A 200 42.12 -6.35 -50.32
N PRO A 201 42.29 -7.60 -49.83
CA PRO A 201 41.25 -8.58 -49.57
C PRO A 201 40.34 -8.21 -48.38
N PRO A 202 39.11 -8.75 -48.39
CA PRO A 202 38.15 -8.49 -47.29
C PRO A 202 38.69 -8.96 -45.93
N VAL A 203 38.36 -8.25 -44.87
CA VAL A 203 38.64 -8.63 -43.51
C VAL A 203 37.31 -8.97 -42.83
N GLU A 204 37.22 -10.12 -42.21
CA GLU A 204 36.04 -10.57 -41.52
C GLU A 204 35.91 -9.92 -40.16
N HIS A 205 34.73 -9.47 -39.81
CA HIS A 205 34.38 -8.88 -38.53
C HIS A 205 33.19 -9.61 -37.89
N ASP A 206 33.28 -9.89 -36.59
CA ASP A 206 32.11 -10.31 -35.82
C ASP A 206 31.37 -9.05 -35.37
N VAL A 207 30.08 -8.99 -35.65
CA VAL A 207 29.23 -7.82 -35.38
C VAL A 207 28.03 -8.19 -34.54
N ASP A 208 27.87 -7.54 -33.41
CA ASP A 208 26.67 -7.62 -32.59
C ASP A 208 25.81 -6.37 -32.81
N VAL A 209 24.51 -6.56 -33.09
CA VAL A 209 23.57 -5.49 -33.33
C VAL A 209 22.39 -5.61 -32.34
N SER A 210 22.15 -4.56 -31.56
CA SER A 210 21.02 -4.47 -30.65
C SER A 210 20.14 -3.26 -30.97
N TYR A 211 18.83 -3.40 -30.73
CA TYR A 211 17.82 -2.40 -31.07
C TYR A 211 17.05 -1.99 -29.81
N VAL A 212 16.79 -0.69 -29.70
CA VAL A 212 15.85 -0.12 -28.70
C VAL A 212 14.95 0.85 -29.45
N ARG A 213 13.65 0.62 -29.44
CA ARG A 213 12.69 1.49 -30.11
C ARG A 213 12.61 2.85 -29.42
N THR A 214 12.65 3.93 -30.19
CA THR A 214 12.57 5.32 -29.72
C THR A 214 11.42 6.12 -30.33
N GLY A 215 10.71 5.54 -31.30
CA GLY A 215 9.55 6.13 -31.93
C GLY A 215 8.85 5.17 -32.89
N ALA A 216 7.80 5.58 -33.57
CA ALA A 216 6.95 4.71 -34.38
C ALA A 216 7.74 3.89 -35.42
N ASN A 217 8.75 4.49 -36.05
CA ASN A 217 9.60 3.86 -37.07
C ASN A 217 11.09 4.17 -36.82
N THR A 218 11.46 4.46 -35.58
CA THR A 218 12.82 4.86 -35.21
C THR A 218 13.33 3.97 -34.08
N TYR A 219 14.59 3.54 -34.24
CA TYR A 219 15.28 2.69 -33.27
C TYR A 219 16.64 3.28 -32.94
N GLN A 220 17.00 3.28 -31.66
CA GLN A 220 18.40 3.40 -31.28
C GLN A 220 19.08 2.08 -31.50
N VAL A 221 20.08 2.04 -32.36
CA VAL A 221 20.82 0.84 -32.70
C VAL A 221 22.23 0.94 -32.13
N THR A 222 22.67 -0.12 -31.47
CA THR A 222 24.04 -0.26 -31.02
C THR A 222 24.73 -1.37 -31.80
N ILE A 223 25.81 -1.05 -32.47
CA ILE A 223 26.64 -1.95 -33.25
C ILE A 223 27.98 -2.10 -32.52
N LYS A 224 28.36 -3.35 -32.20
CA LYS A 224 29.62 -3.67 -31.56
C LYS A 224 30.43 -4.57 -32.47
N THR A 225 31.70 -4.24 -32.67
CA THR A 225 32.67 -5.08 -33.37
C THR A 225 33.99 -4.99 -32.62
N GLY A 226 34.44 -6.12 -32.09
CA GLY A 226 35.55 -6.14 -31.15
C GLY A 226 35.31 -5.21 -29.95
N ILE A 227 36.23 -4.29 -29.72
CA ILE A 227 36.13 -3.27 -28.64
C ILE A 227 35.35 -2.00 -29.07
N THR A 228 35.03 -1.88 -30.35
CA THR A 228 34.37 -0.68 -30.92
C THR A 228 32.87 -0.77 -30.71
N LYS A 229 32.28 0.29 -30.17
CA LYS A 229 30.84 0.41 -29.96
C LYS A 229 30.34 1.67 -30.64
N ILE A 230 29.48 1.52 -31.67
CA ILE A 230 28.81 2.60 -32.33
C ILE A 230 27.34 2.60 -31.97
N THR A 231 26.82 3.73 -31.56
CA THR A 231 25.41 3.93 -31.31
C THR A 231 24.87 4.93 -32.35
N GLY A 232 23.68 4.71 -32.84
CA GLY A 232 23.05 5.60 -33.82
C GLY A 232 21.55 5.43 -33.87
N THR A 233 20.87 6.33 -34.56
CA THR A 233 19.42 6.26 -34.80
C THR A 233 19.15 5.72 -36.21
N ALA A 234 18.45 4.60 -36.29
CA ALA A 234 17.93 4.03 -37.53
C ALA A 234 16.48 4.46 -37.73
N THR A 235 16.14 4.91 -38.94
CA THR A 235 14.77 5.28 -39.33
C THR A 235 14.31 4.34 -40.45
N TYR A 236 13.09 3.81 -40.32
CA TYR A 236 12.48 2.91 -41.28
C TYR A 236 11.21 3.52 -41.88
N ALA A 237 10.91 3.17 -43.14
CA ALA A 237 9.63 3.45 -43.78
C ALA A 237 9.23 2.25 -44.62
N ALA A 238 7.98 1.83 -44.54
CA ALA A 238 7.44 0.66 -45.21
C ALA A 238 8.30 -0.62 -45.05
N GLY A 239 8.92 -0.78 -43.88
CA GLY A 239 9.76 -1.94 -43.55
C GLY A 239 11.19 -1.87 -44.07
N ALA A 240 11.61 -0.80 -44.75
CA ALA A 240 12.96 -0.60 -45.26
C ALA A 240 13.70 0.51 -44.49
N LEU A 241 15.00 0.35 -44.30
CA LEU A 241 15.85 1.38 -43.71
C LEU A 241 15.92 2.61 -44.64
N THR A 242 15.52 3.77 -44.14
CA THR A 242 15.57 5.04 -44.86
C THR A 242 16.74 5.91 -44.47
N GLY A 243 17.34 5.67 -43.31
CA GLY A 243 18.52 6.38 -42.86
C GLY A 243 19.05 5.83 -41.53
N PHE A 244 20.36 6.01 -41.37
CA PHE A 244 21.04 5.75 -40.09
C PHE A 244 21.92 6.95 -39.74
N THR A 245 21.72 7.53 -38.57
CA THR A 245 22.50 8.66 -38.08
C THR A 245 23.36 8.21 -36.91
N PRO A 246 24.67 8.00 -37.10
CA PRO A 246 25.57 7.62 -36.00
C PRO A 246 25.66 8.73 -34.97
N THR A 247 25.69 8.35 -33.70
CA THR A 247 26.01 9.20 -32.56
C THR A 247 27.47 8.92 -32.16
N ALA A 248 28.22 9.92 -31.74
CA ALA A 248 29.59 9.73 -31.30
C ALA A 248 29.69 8.61 -30.25
N GLY A 249 30.44 7.55 -30.58
CA GLY A 249 30.64 6.39 -29.72
C GLY A 249 31.77 6.63 -28.70
N SER A 250 31.79 5.89 -27.61
CA SER A 250 32.88 5.98 -26.62
C SER A 250 34.22 5.43 -27.17
N ASN A 251 34.21 4.51 -28.14
CA ASN A 251 35.38 3.80 -28.61
C ASN A 251 35.52 3.84 -30.16
N GLY A 252 34.99 4.89 -30.82
CA GLY A 252 35.09 5.06 -32.26
C GLY A 252 34.13 6.12 -32.80
N SER A 253 34.31 6.47 -34.06
CA SER A 253 33.41 7.30 -34.79
C SER A 253 32.86 6.54 -35.99
N ALA A 254 31.74 6.97 -36.54
CA ALA A 254 31.14 6.34 -37.69
C ALA A 254 30.51 7.39 -38.62
N THR A 255 30.52 7.08 -39.92
CA THR A 255 29.77 7.80 -40.94
C THR A 255 28.90 6.81 -41.69
N ALA A 256 27.65 7.17 -41.98
CA ALA A 256 26.72 6.32 -42.66
C ALA A 256 26.41 6.84 -44.05
N THR A 257 26.27 5.91 -45.00
CA THR A 257 25.64 6.10 -46.28
C THR A 257 24.23 5.51 -46.29
N ALA A 258 23.54 5.48 -47.42
CA ALA A 258 22.24 4.82 -47.50
C ALA A 258 22.29 3.30 -47.29
N THR A 259 23.44 2.66 -47.56
CA THR A 259 23.58 1.18 -47.59
C THR A 259 24.65 0.62 -46.69
N ALA A 260 25.57 1.44 -46.18
CA ALA A 260 26.71 0.98 -45.41
C ALA A 260 27.09 1.96 -44.29
N LEU A 261 27.73 1.41 -43.27
CA LEU A 261 28.32 2.13 -42.14
C LEU A 261 29.85 2.02 -42.21
N THR A 262 30.53 3.16 -42.32
CA THR A 262 32.00 3.21 -42.18
C THR A 262 32.34 3.48 -40.72
N ILE A 263 33.05 2.57 -40.09
CA ILE A 263 33.46 2.60 -38.69
C ILE A 263 34.92 2.96 -38.62
N THR A 264 35.27 3.96 -37.82
CA THR A 264 36.65 4.27 -37.45
C THR A 264 36.86 3.92 -36.00
N PRO A 265 37.48 2.77 -35.68
CA PRO A 265 37.75 2.37 -34.30
C PRO A 265 38.75 3.33 -33.67
N THR A 266 38.65 3.50 -32.35
CA THR A 266 39.65 4.21 -31.55
C THR A 266 40.20 3.29 -30.48
N SER A 267 41.51 3.30 -30.26
CA SER A 267 42.19 2.51 -29.25
C SER A 267 43.26 3.30 -28.53
N GLY A 268 43.55 2.90 -27.32
CA GLY A 268 44.64 3.51 -26.50
C GLY A 268 44.22 4.72 -25.67
N THR A 269 45.15 5.16 -24.82
CA THR A 269 45.01 6.35 -23.99
C THR A 269 46.29 7.19 -24.12
N PRO A 270 46.27 8.32 -24.86
CA PRO A 270 45.13 8.95 -25.51
C PRO A 270 44.55 8.15 -26.70
N PRO A 271 43.28 8.36 -27.06
CA PRO A 271 42.61 7.62 -28.14
C PRO A 271 43.29 7.91 -29.48
N VAL A 272 43.66 6.85 -30.22
CA VAL A 272 44.19 6.93 -31.59
C VAL A 272 43.19 6.28 -32.51
N ALA A 273 42.92 6.97 -33.61
CA ALA A 273 42.03 6.42 -34.66
C ALA A 273 42.69 5.22 -35.34
N GLY A 274 41.99 4.14 -35.44
CA GLY A 274 42.40 2.98 -36.21
C GLY A 274 42.05 3.12 -37.71
N THR A 275 42.32 2.08 -38.49
CA THR A 275 41.97 2.05 -39.91
C THR A 275 40.45 1.99 -40.06
N PRO A 276 39.81 2.91 -40.80
CA PRO A 276 38.38 2.85 -41.11
C PRO A 276 38.04 1.60 -41.95
N PHE A 277 36.91 0.98 -41.66
CA PHE A 277 36.35 -0.11 -42.48
C PHE A 277 34.83 0.07 -42.62
N ALA A 278 34.25 -0.44 -43.68
CA ALA A 278 32.84 -0.28 -44.02
C ALA A 278 32.13 -1.64 -43.94
N ILE A 279 30.96 -1.67 -43.36
CA ILE A 279 30.07 -2.84 -43.28
C ILE A 279 28.74 -2.47 -43.94
N ASN A 280 28.21 -3.34 -44.81
CA ASN A 280 26.90 -3.13 -45.42
C ASN A 280 25.78 -3.38 -44.39
N PHE A 281 24.75 -2.58 -44.40
CA PHE A 281 23.59 -2.75 -43.53
C PHE A 281 22.85 -4.07 -43.80
N ALA A 282 22.87 -4.58 -45.03
CA ALA A 282 22.28 -5.86 -45.39
C ALA A 282 22.97 -7.03 -44.71
N ASP A 283 24.31 -7.00 -44.59
CA ASP A 283 25.11 -8.08 -44.01
C ASP A 283 24.93 -8.20 -42.52
N ILE A 284 24.50 -7.14 -41.86
CA ILE A 284 24.20 -7.08 -40.43
C ILE A 284 22.67 -6.98 -40.13
N GLY A 285 21.83 -7.36 -41.13
CA GLY A 285 20.37 -7.46 -40.95
C GLY A 285 19.66 -6.14 -40.69
N MET A 286 20.30 -4.99 -40.94
CA MET A 286 19.71 -3.66 -40.70
C MET A 286 18.88 -3.12 -41.88
N SER A 287 18.92 -3.73 -43.07
CA SER A 287 18.20 -3.26 -44.26
C SER A 287 16.68 -3.28 -44.09
N THR A 288 16.15 -4.08 -43.21
CA THR A 288 14.72 -4.20 -42.94
C THR A 288 14.45 -4.10 -41.43
N ASP A 289 13.26 -3.65 -41.03
CA ASP A 289 12.87 -3.55 -39.63
C ASP A 289 12.41 -4.89 -39.03
N GLY A 290 12.41 -6.00 -39.79
CA GLY A 290 11.94 -7.31 -39.35
C GLY A 290 12.65 -7.82 -38.12
N VAL A 291 13.97 -7.66 -38.03
CA VAL A 291 14.76 -8.08 -36.86
C VAL A 291 14.49 -7.18 -35.66
N ALA A 292 14.35 -5.87 -35.90
CA ALA A 292 14.02 -4.93 -34.84
C ALA A 292 12.65 -5.24 -34.20
N LYS A 293 11.67 -5.63 -35.01
CA LYS A 293 10.31 -5.97 -34.56
C LYS A 293 10.22 -7.23 -33.71
N THR A 294 11.18 -8.17 -33.84
CA THR A 294 11.22 -9.37 -33.00
C THR A 294 11.84 -9.14 -31.61
N LYS A 295 12.40 -7.95 -31.40
CA LYS A 295 13.03 -7.58 -30.14
C LYS A 295 12.01 -7.06 -29.13
N TYR A 296 12.40 -7.09 -27.87
CA TYR A 296 11.61 -6.48 -26.84
C TYR A 296 11.40 -4.99 -27.14
N ASP A 297 10.15 -4.61 -27.12
CA ASP A 297 9.68 -3.23 -27.36
C ASP A 297 8.47 -2.98 -26.49
N PRO A 298 8.55 -2.07 -25.50
CA PRO A 298 7.45 -1.84 -24.58
C PRO A 298 6.14 -1.40 -25.26
N SER A 299 6.20 -0.87 -26.49
CA SER A 299 5.00 -0.39 -27.21
C SER A 299 4.46 -1.37 -28.27
N ALA A 300 5.28 -2.30 -28.77
CA ALA A 300 4.89 -3.15 -29.91
C ALA A 300 5.13 -4.65 -29.66
N ASN A 301 6.02 -5.01 -28.75
CA ASN A 301 6.37 -6.40 -28.41
C ASN A 301 6.76 -6.47 -26.93
N SER A 302 5.80 -6.12 -26.05
CA SER A 302 6.02 -5.91 -24.62
C SER A 302 5.88 -7.21 -23.82
N MET A 303 6.33 -7.17 -22.58
CA MET A 303 6.04 -8.22 -21.61
C MET A 303 4.57 -8.21 -21.18
N ALA A 304 3.89 -7.07 -21.25
CA ALA A 304 2.47 -6.97 -20.94
C ALA A 304 1.58 -7.76 -21.91
N MET A 305 2.00 -7.86 -23.17
CA MET A 305 1.31 -8.66 -24.20
C MET A 305 1.43 -10.17 -23.97
N TYR A 306 2.42 -10.63 -23.21
CA TYR A 306 2.68 -12.07 -23.03
C TYR A 306 1.66 -12.71 -22.08
N ASN A 307 0.93 -13.69 -22.61
CA ASN A 307 0.09 -14.61 -21.84
C ASN A 307 0.56 -16.05 -22.07
N ALA A 308 0.93 -16.74 -21.01
CA ALA A 308 1.45 -18.11 -21.08
C ALA A 308 0.36 -19.16 -21.41
N GLU A 309 -0.92 -18.78 -21.29
CA GLU A 309 -2.06 -19.68 -21.57
C GLU A 309 -2.47 -19.67 -23.04
N ASP A 310 -1.92 -18.74 -23.84
CA ASP A 310 -2.20 -18.66 -25.27
C ASP A 310 -1.43 -19.76 -26.04
N ASP A 311 -2.08 -20.39 -26.99
CA ASP A 311 -1.46 -21.40 -27.88
C ASP A 311 -0.32 -20.83 -28.73
N ASN A 312 -0.37 -19.52 -29.02
CA ASN A 312 0.65 -18.78 -29.76
C ASN A 312 0.88 -17.43 -29.09
N PRO A 313 1.60 -17.38 -27.95
CA PRO A 313 1.74 -16.17 -27.17
C PRO A 313 2.46 -15.08 -27.96
N VAL A 314 1.84 -13.90 -28.02
CA VAL A 314 2.46 -12.67 -28.49
C VAL A 314 3.21 -11.98 -27.36
N GLY A 315 4.09 -11.03 -27.70
CA GLY A 315 4.89 -10.33 -26.70
C GLY A 315 6.11 -11.14 -26.24
N VAL A 316 6.77 -10.64 -25.21
CA VAL A 316 8.02 -11.22 -24.68
C VAL A 316 7.78 -11.80 -23.31
N LYS A 317 8.14 -13.07 -23.12
CA LYS A 317 8.08 -13.74 -21.82
C LYS A 317 9.03 -13.05 -20.84
N PRO A 318 8.52 -12.55 -19.68
CA PRO A 318 9.39 -12.01 -18.64
C PRO A 318 10.26 -13.09 -18.01
N ASP A 319 11.48 -12.76 -17.61
CA ASP A 319 12.35 -13.65 -16.83
C ASP A 319 11.86 -13.79 -15.40
N PHE A 320 11.36 -12.70 -14.83
CA PHE A 320 10.78 -12.65 -13.49
C PHE A 320 9.53 -11.81 -13.50
N LYS A 321 8.59 -12.16 -12.61
CA LYS A 321 7.41 -11.37 -12.33
C LYS A 321 7.10 -11.37 -10.83
N MET A 322 6.55 -10.29 -10.35
CA MET A 322 6.17 -10.11 -8.96
C MET A 322 4.82 -9.41 -8.86
N ASN A 323 3.94 -9.95 -8.03
CA ASN A 323 2.65 -9.33 -7.73
C ASN A 323 2.81 -8.24 -6.66
N ILE A 324 2.12 -7.14 -6.88
CA ILE A 324 2.02 -6.00 -5.98
C ILE A 324 0.53 -5.80 -5.68
N PRO A 325 0.00 -6.38 -4.60
CA PRO A 325 -1.39 -6.14 -4.21
C PRO A 325 -1.54 -4.71 -3.71
N VAL A 326 -2.55 -4.00 -4.18
CA VAL A 326 -2.90 -2.66 -3.73
C VAL A 326 -4.39 -2.61 -3.38
N SER A 327 -4.75 -1.88 -2.33
CA SER A 327 -6.13 -1.62 -1.98
C SER A 327 -6.57 -0.30 -2.61
N ASP A 328 -7.73 -0.26 -3.22
CA ASP A 328 -8.31 0.96 -3.76
C ASP A 328 -9.07 1.76 -2.69
N SER A 329 -9.58 2.93 -3.03
CA SER A 329 -10.31 3.84 -2.12
C SER A 329 -11.62 3.26 -1.57
N LYS A 330 -12.09 2.13 -2.07
CA LYS A 330 -13.27 1.40 -1.59
C LYS A 330 -12.92 0.10 -0.86
N GLY A 331 -11.60 -0.20 -0.67
CA GLY A 331 -11.09 -1.43 -0.06
C GLY A 331 -11.06 -2.63 -1.01
N GLY A 332 -11.32 -2.41 -2.29
CA GLY A 332 -11.18 -3.43 -3.31
C GLY A 332 -9.70 -3.76 -3.52
N GLN A 333 -9.39 -5.07 -3.60
CA GLN A 333 -8.04 -5.51 -3.90
C GLN A 333 -7.78 -5.43 -5.40
N ARG A 334 -6.71 -4.75 -5.80
CA ARG A 334 -6.20 -4.67 -7.15
C ARG A 334 -4.83 -5.30 -7.22
N ASN A 335 -4.52 -5.97 -8.31
CA ASN A 335 -3.22 -6.57 -8.50
C ASN A 335 -2.45 -5.82 -9.58
N LEU A 336 -1.26 -5.36 -9.21
CA LEU A 336 -0.26 -4.91 -10.16
C LEU A 336 0.81 -5.99 -10.24
N GLU A 337 1.42 -6.16 -11.39
CA GLU A 337 2.62 -6.98 -11.56
C GLU A 337 3.77 -6.10 -12.02
N ILE A 338 4.95 -6.30 -11.46
CA ILE A 338 6.19 -5.82 -12.06
C ILE A 338 6.86 -7.00 -12.75
N ARG A 339 7.18 -6.84 -14.02
CA ARG A 339 7.78 -7.83 -14.91
C ARG A 339 9.18 -7.39 -15.29
N PHE A 340 10.13 -8.30 -15.28
CA PHE A 340 11.53 -8.03 -15.55
C PHE A 340 12.06 -8.93 -16.66
N LEU A 341 12.84 -8.34 -17.56
CA LEU A 341 13.55 -9.02 -18.62
C LEU A 341 15.03 -8.57 -18.61
N LYS A 342 15.96 -9.54 -18.53
CA LYS A 342 17.38 -9.21 -18.50
C LYS A 342 17.82 -8.58 -19.81
N SER A 343 18.43 -7.38 -19.71
CA SER A 343 19.01 -6.69 -20.86
C SER A 343 20.30 -7.36 -21.35
N ALA A 344 20.65 -7.16 -22.61
CA ALA A 344 21.95 -7.51 -23.16
C ALA A 344 23.10 -6.67 -22.58
N GLU A 345 22.80 -5.47 -22.09
CA GLU A 345 23.79 -4.64 -21.39
C GLU A 345 24.00 -5.16 -19.96
N PRO A 346 25.25 -5.23 -19.47
CA PRO A 346 25.55 -5.70 -18.14
C PRO A 346 24.82 -4.89 -17.07
N ASN A 347 24.36 -5.57 -16.02
CA ASN A 347 23.72 -4.98 -14.86
C ASN A 347 22.48 -4.13 -15.15
N GLN A 348 21.80 -4.35 -16.28
CA GLN A 348 20.58 -3.67 -16.65
C GLN A 348 19.45 -4.67 -16.92
N TRP A 349 18.24 -4.26 -16.59
CA TRP A 349 17.01 -5.01 -16.79
C TRP A 349 15.93 -4.10 -17.36
N TYR A 350 15.19 -4.59 -18.34
CA TYR A 350 13.93 -4.00 -18.71
C TYR A 350 12.90 -4.34 -17.63
N ALA A 351 12.07 -3.39 -17.30
CA ALA A 351 10.99 -3.58 -16.34
C ALA A 351 9.69 -2.96 -16.87
N GLU A 352 8.59 -3.63 -16.61
CA GLU A 352 7.24 -3.15 -16.88
C GLU A 352 6.38 -3.32 -15.63
N VAL A 353 5.64 -2.28 -15.26
CA VAL A 353 4.56 -2.35 -14.27
C VAL A 353 3.26 -2.45 -15.04
N VAL A 354 2.48 -3.49 -14.76
CA VAL A 354 1.23 -3.78 -15.46
C VAL A 354 0.09 -4.05 -14.47
N ALA A 355 -1.13 -3.68 -14.84
CA ALA A 355 -2.34 -4.07 -14.10
C ALA A 355 -2.78 -5.48 -14.49
N VAL A 356 -3.21 -6.29 -13.54
CA VAL A 356 -3.71 -7.64 -13.75
C VAL A 356 -5.06 -7.80 -13.02
N PRO A 357 -6.16 -7.85 -13.75
CA PRO A 357 -6.30 -7.82 -15.21
C PRO A 357 -6.02 -6.45 -15.85
N ALA A 358 -5.63 -6.45 -17.12
CA ALA A 358 -5.36 -5.22 -17.87
C ALA A 358 -6.58 -4.28 -17.96
N SER A 359 -7.77 -4.83 -17.84
CA SER A 359 -9.05 -4.10 -17.85
C SER A 359 -9.26 -3.20 -16.63
N ASP A 360 -8.44 -3.31 -15.59
CA ASP A 360 -8.57 -2.46 -14.40
C ASP A 360 -8.06 -1.02 -14.62
N VAL A 361 -7.34 -0.79 -15.70
CA VAL A 361 -6.80 0.53 -16.04
C VAL A 361 -7.06 0.93 -17.49
N VAL A 362 -7.15 2.23 -17.73
CA VAL A 362 -7.11 2.86 -19.06
C VAL A 362 -5.80 3.62 -19.13
N THR A 363 -5.06 3.46 -20.23
CA THR A 363 -3.72 4.02 -20.38
C THR A 363 -3.59 4.85 -21.64
N GLY A 364 -2.90 5.98 -21.56
CA GLY A 364 -2.51 6.80 -22.71
C GLY A 364 -1.27 6.24 -23.41
N ALA A 365 -1.06 6.63 -24.65
CA ALA A 365 0.14 6.21 -25.41
C ALA A 365 1.44 6.57 -24.62
N PRO A 366 2.49 5.79 -24.76
CA PRO A 366 2.66 4.61 -25.61
C PRO A 366 2.18 3.30 -24.95
N TYR A 367 1.55 3.37 -23.80
CA TYR A 367 1.17 2.21 -22.99
C TYR A 367 -0.03 1.47 -23.58
N SER A 368 -0.01 0.15 -23.48
CA SER A 368 -1.09 -0.73 -23.94
C SER A 368 -1.13 -1.97 -23.04
N HIS A 369 -2.19 -2.78 -23.17
CA HIS A 369 -2.33 -4.06 -22.46
C HIS A 369 -2.16 -3.95 -20.94
N GLY A 370 -2.66 -2.84 -20.34
CA GLY A 370 -2.58 -2.62 -18.89
C GLY A 370 -1.22 -2.16 -18.38
N GLN A 371 -0.31 -1.75 -19.26
CA GLN A 371 0.97 -1.15 -18.86
C GLN A 371 0.74 0.16 -18.11
N ILE A 372 1.45 0.36 -17.02
CA ILE A 372 1.39 1.56 -16.19
C ILE A 372 2.70 2.34 -16.31
N LYS A 373 3.82 1.62 -16.33
CA LYS A 373 5.17 2.16 -16.48
C LYS A 373 6.05 1.15 -17.19
N THR A 374 6.97 1.64 -17.99
CA THR A 374 7.99 0.82 -18.68
C THR A 374 9.32 1.54 -18.65
N GLY A 375 10.43 0.81 -18.61
CA GLY A 375 11.76 1.39 -18.67
C GLY A 375 12.86 0.42 -18.24
N LEU A 376 14.05 0.97 -18.02
CA LEU A 376 15.23 0.24 -17.58
C LEU A 376 15.47 0.43 -16.08
N ILE A 377 16.06 -0.59 -15.47
CA ILE A 377 16.61 -0.53 -14.12
C ILE A 377 18.08 -0.93 -14.19
N ALA A 378 18.95 -0.21 -13.47
CA ALA A 378 20.38 -0.50 -13.40
C ALA A 378 20.80 -0.97 -11.99
N PHE A 379 21.81 -1.82 -11.98
CA PHE A 379 22.46 -2.29 -10.75
C PHE A 379 23.94 -1.99 -10.76
N THR A 380 24.50 -1.70 -9.60
CA THR A 380 25.94 -1.56 -9.40
C THR A 380 26.64 -2.92 -9.61
N PRO A 381 27.95 -2.95 -9.84
CA PRO A 381 28.71 -4.22 -9.86
C PRO A 381 28.61 -5.03 -8.56
N SER A 382 28.26 -4.41 -7.44
CA SER A 382 28.00 -5.08 -6.16
C SER A 382 26.58 -5.68 -6.06
N GLY A 383 25.72 -5.48 -7.07
CA GLY A 383 24.38 -6.02 -7.14
C GLY A 383 23.32 -5.20 -6.41
N ARG A 384 23.61 -3.95 -6.01
CA ARG A 384 22.63 -3.01 -5.44
C ARG A 384 22.02 -2.19 -6.56
N LEU A 385 20.82 -1.65 -6.31
CA LEU A 385 20.19 -0.71 -7.23
C LEU A 385 21.12 0.50 -7.45
N ASP A 386 21.35 0.87 -8.72
CA ASP A 386 22.25 1.97 -9.12
C ASP A 386 21.44 3.24 -9.39
N ILE A 387 21.08 3.93 -8.32
CA ILE A 387 20.26 5.15 -8.38
C ILE A 387 20.99 6.27 -9.13
N GLU A 388 22.28 6.43 -8.89
CA GLU A 388 23.09 7.49 -9.50
C GLU A 388 23.10 7.36 -11.04
N THR A 389 23.35 6.15 -11.53
CA THR A 389 23.28 5.88 -12.99
C THR A 389 21.89 6.13 -13.55
N MET A 390 20.84 5.72 -12.85
CA MET A 390 19.46 5.88 -13.33
C MET A 390 19.01 7.35 -13.35
N GLN A 391 19.39 8.14 -12.35
CA GLN A 391 19.12 9.59 -12.30
C GLN A 391 19.83 10.36 -13.42
N ALA A 392 20.99 9.88 -13.87
CA ALA A 392 21.73 10.47 -14.99
C ALA A 392 21.14 10.12 -16.37
N TRP A 393 20.13 9.24 -16.45
CA TRP A 393 19.52 8.89 -17.71
C TRP A 393 18.60 10.01 -18.23
N PRO A 394 18.43 10.09 -19.57
CA PRO A 394 17.39 10.93 -20.14
C PRO A 394 16.00 10.52 -19.63
N ALA A 395 15.11 11.49 -19.47
CA ALA A 395 13.72 11.24 -19.10
C ALA A 395 13.07 10.16 -20.00
N GLY A 396 12.30 9.26 -19.40
CA GLY A 396 11.63 8.15 -20.08
C GLY A 396 12.52 6.95 -20.43
N LYS A 397 13.83 6.95 -20.10
CA LYS A 397 14.70 5.78 -20.27
C LYS A 397 14.61 4.82 -19.09
N GLY A 398 14.58 5.35 -17.87
CA GLY A 398 14.40 4.57 -16.64
C GLY A 398 12.95 4.17 -16.45
N LEU A 399 12.71 3.15 -15.63
CA LEU A 399 11.36 2.79 -15.21
C LEU A 399 10.69 3.96 -14.47
N PHE A 400 11.47 4.71 -13.72
CA PHE A 400 11.07 5.94 -13.06
C PHE A 400 12.11 7.03 -13.37
N ASP A 401 11.63 8.24 -13.62
CA ASP A 401 12.50 9.40 -13.82
C ASP A 401 13.21 9.80 -12.50
N ASP A 402 12.54 9.58 -11.38
CA ASP A 402 13.13 9.65 -10.04
C ASP A 402 13.06 8.28 -9.36
N PRO A 403 14.17 7.51 -9.35
CA PRO A 403 14.19 6.19 -8.73
C PRO A 403 14.09 6.20 -7.19
N GLU A 404 14.31 7.34 -6.54
CA GLU A 404 14.14 7.50 -5.09
C GLU A 404 12.67 7.72 -4.73
N GLN A 405 11.89 8.29 -5.65
CA GLN A 405 10.45 8.53 -5.50
C GLN A 405 9.66 7.81 -6.58
N ALA A 406 9.89 6.51 -6.69
CA ALA A 406 9.25 5.66 -7.69
C ALA A 406 7.73 5.59 -7.46
N SER A 407 6.98 6.53 -8.03
CA SER A 407 5.53 6.66 -7.86
C SER A 407 4.74 6.25 -9.08
N LEU A 408 3.63 5.56 -8.83
CA LEU A 408 2.59 5.21 -9.79
C LEU A 408 1.37 6.09 -9.50
N ASN A 409 0.99 6.92 -10.47
CA ASN A 409 -0.12 7.84 -10.33
C ASN A 409 -1.31 7.35 -11.16
N PHE A 410 -2.42 7.09 -10.48
CA PHE A 410 -3.68 6.69 -11.09
C PHE A 410 -4.68 7.83 -10.96
N LEU A 411 -5.23 8.26 -12.09
CA LEU A 411 -6.36 9.17 -12.11
C LEU A 411 -7.64 8.44 -11.65
N GLU A 412 -8.61 9.20 -11.19
CA GLU A 412 -9.90 8.66 -10.75
C GLU A 412 -10.67 7.96 -11.87
N SER A 413 -11.49 6.99 -11.48
CA SER A 413 -12.41 6.28 -12.37
C SER A 413 -13.64 7.16 -12.67
N ASP A 414 -13.49 8.16 -13.55
CA ASP A 414 -14.55 9.04 -14.02
C ASP A 414 -14.69 8.95 -15.53
N PRO A 415 -15.87 8.57 -16.08
CA PRO A 415 -16.11 8.52 -17.53
C PRO A 415 -15.89 9.87 -18.24
N ASN A 416 -16.02 10.98 -17.51
CA ASN A 416 -15.78 12.31 -18.08
C ASN A 416 -14.29 12.67 -18.16
N ASN A 417 -13.44 11.96 -17.41
CA ASN A 417 -11.98 12.10 -17.50
C ASN A 417 -11.46 11.10 -18.54
N THR A 418 -11.53 11.47 -19.82
CA THR A 418 -11.09 10.60 -20.92
C THR A 418 -9.58 10.70 -21.08
N ILE A 419 -8.93 9.55 -21.28
CA ILE A 419 -7.56 9.45 -21.77
C ILE A 419 -7.65 9.13 -23.26
N ASP A 420 -7.21 10.04 -24.11
CA ASP A 420 -7.13 9.84 -25.56
C ASP A 420 -5.71 9.37 -25.95
N PRO A 421 -5.53 8.11 -26.38
CA PRO A 421 -4.23 7.64 -26.83
C PRO A 421 -3.63 8.42 -28.00
N ALA A 422 -4.44 9.19 -28.71
CA ALA A 422 -3.98 10.05 -29.82
C ALA A 422 -3.55 11.45 -29.35
N ASP A 423 -3.92 11.87 -28.15
CA ASP A 423 -3.54 13.18 -27.58
C ASP A 423 -2.17 13.09 -26.89
N PRO A 424 -1.15 13.82 -27.38
CA PRO A 424 0.16 13.85 -26.74
C PRO A 424 0.15 14.33 -25.29
N SER A 425 -0.87 15.09 -24.86
CA SER A 425 -0.99 15.56 -23.48
C SER A 425 -1.40 14.43 -22.49
N ASP A 426 -1.93 13.34 -23.02
CA ASP A 426 -2.32 12.14 -22.25
C ASP A 426 -1.24 11.06 -22.23
N ASN A 427 -0.11 11.31 -22.89
CA ASN A 427 1.00 10.36 -22.93
C ASN A 427 1.48 10.01 -21.50
N GLY A 428 1.55 8.73 -21.22
CA GLY A 428 2.00 8.21 -19.94
C GLY A 428 1.00 8.36 -18.78
N LYS A 429 -0.20 8.93 -19.02
CA LYS A 429 -1.26 8.96 -18.02
C LYS A 429 -1.89 7.58 -17.87
N VAL A 430 -2.27 7.27 -16.65
CA VAL A 430 -2.97 6.03 -16.26
C VAL A 430 -4.18 6.41 -15.43
N LYS A 431 -5.31 5.84 -15.75
CA LYS A 431 -6.58 6.03 -15.06
C LYS A 431 -7.13 4.68 -14.61
N TRP A 432 -7.78 4.62 -13.46
CA TRP A 432 -8.60 3.47 -13.11
C TRP A 432 -9.75 3.31 -14.10
N ALA A 433 -10.07 2.09 -14.47
CA ALA A 433 -11.10 1.81 -15.48
C ALA A 433 -12.46 2.39 -15.08
N ASP A 434 -13.22 2.83 -16.09
CA ASP A 434 -14.56 3.36 -15.92
C ASP A 434 -15.48 2.29 -15.32
N GLY A 435 -16.40 2.71 -14.47
CA GLY A 435 -17.32 1.79 -13.77
C GLY A 435 -16.81 1.24 -12.44
N LEU A 436 -15.52 1.35 -12.11
CA LEU A 436 -14.99 0.99 -10.79
C LEU A 436 -15.41 2.03 -9.73
N GLY A 437 -15.52 3.30 -10.13
CA GLY A 437 -15.95 4.40 -9.27
C GLY A 437 -15.00 4.65 -8.10
N ILE A 438 -13.70 4.44 -8.29
CA ILE A 438 -12.63 4.63 -7.29
C ILE A 438 -11.92 5.96 -7.51
N ALA A 439 -11.44 6.54 -6.41
CA ALA A 439 -10.76 7.83 -6.42
C ALA A 439 -9.35 7.73 -7.05
N ALA A 440 -8.76 8.87 -7.37
CA ALA A 440 -7.36 8.96 -7.76
C ALA A 440 -6.45 8.42 -6.65
N GLN A 441 -5.36 7.76 -7.03
CA GLN A 441 -4.46 7.12 -6.10
C GLN A 441 -3.01 7.27 -6.54
N THR A 442 -2.12 7.56 -5.60
CA THR A 442 -0.68 7.52 -5.83
C THR A 442 -0.09 6.40 -4.97
N VAL A 443 0.63 5.50 -5.60
CA VAL A 443 1.32 4.37 -4.94
C VAL A 443 2.82 4.56 -5.11
N THR A 444 3.54 4.74 -4.02
CA THR A 444 5.00 4.82 -4.03
C THR A 444 5.60 3.44 -3.84
N LEU A 445 6.53 3.06 -4.73
CA LEU A 445 7.26 1.81 -4.67
C LEU A 445 8.62 2.03 -4.02
N ASP A 446 8.85 1.46 -2.85
CA ASP A 446 10.16 1.48 -2.21
C ASP A 446 11.06 0.41 -2.82
N LEU A 447 11.89 0.81 -3.78
CA LEU A 447 12.83 -0.06 -4.49
C LEU A 447 14.17 -0.23 -3.78
N ASN A 448 14.52 0.69 -2.88
CA ASN A 448 15.80 0.74 -2.18
C ASN A 448 15.59 1.11 -0.71
N THR A 449 15.43 0.12 0.15
CA THR A 449 15.23 0.34 1.60
C THR A 449 16.39 -0.25 2.40
N SER A 450 16.58 0.26 3.62
CA SER A 450 17.59 -0.29 4.57
C SER A 450 17.31 -1.73 4.98
N ALA A 451 16.06 -2.18 4.88
CA ALA A 451 15.61 -3.53 5.22
C ALA A 451 15.62 -4.49 4.03
N GLY A 452 16.00 -4.01 2.84
CA GLY A 452 15.99 -4.75 1.58
C GLY A 452 15.67 -3.84 0.41
N GLY A 453 15.34 -4.41 -0.74
CA GLY A 453 15.03 -3.68 -1.96
C GLY A 453 15.28 -4.55 -3.18
N LEU A 454 15.33 -3.92 -4.36
CA LEU A 454 15.76 -4.62 -5.56
C LEU A 454 17.26 -4.85 -5.51
N SER A 455 17.67 -6.09 -5.78
CA SER A 455 19.09 -6.49 -5.85
C SER A 455 19.32 -7.41 -7.04
N GLN A 456 20.58 -7.50 -7.47
CA GLN A 456 21.02 -8.41 -8.52
C GLN A 456 22.18 -9.28 -8.01
N LEU A 457 21.88 -10.38 -7.35
CA LEU A 457 22.87 -11.28 -6.76
C LEU A 457 22.84 -12.65 -7.43
N ASN A 458 23.92 -13.41 -7.29
CA ASN A 458 24.01 -14.78 -7.82
C ASN A 458 23.35 -15.84 -6.90
N THR A 459 22.33 -15.45 -6.16
CA THR A 459 21.51 -16.34 -5.33
C THR A 459 20.18 -16.62 -6.00
N ALA A 460 19.46 -17.64 -5.53
CA ALA A 460 18.11 -17.91 -6.02
C ALA A 460 17.24 -16.68 -5.88
N SER A 461 16.36 -16.45 -6.86
CA SER A 461 15.44 -15.32 -6.83
C SER A 461 14.47 -15.49 -5.66
N VAL A 462 14.44 -14.51 -4.76
CA VAL A 462 13.45 -14.38 -3.71
C VAL A 462 12.64 -13.15 -4.02
N VAL A 463 11.32 -13.28 -4.00
CA VAL A 463 10.40 -12.17 -4.27
C VAL A 463 9.45 -12.03 -3.10
N GLN A 464 9.48 -10.89 -2.44
CA GLN A 464 8.54 -10.52 -1.38
C GLN A 464 8.08 -9.07 -1.59
N SER A 465 6.77 -8.84 -1.58
CA SER A 465 6.20 -7.51 -1.47
C SER A 465 5.53 -7.36 -0.10
N THR A 466 5.76 -6.25 0.56
CA THR A 466 5.06 -5.89 1.80
C THR A 466 4.30 -4.60 1.55
N VAL A 467 2.99 -4.65 1.72
CA VAL A 467 2.12 -3.48 1.61
C VAL A 467 2.06 -2.80 2.97
N THR A 468 2.36 -1.53 3.01
CA THR A 468 2.11 -0.68 4.17
C THR A 468 1.00 0.31 3.77
N ASN A 469 -0.12 0.24 4.45
CA ASN A 469 -1.12 1.30 4.38
C ASN A 469 -0.60 2.46 5.22
N GLY A 470 -0.52 3.62 4.63
CA GLY A 470 -0.04 4.84 5.27
C GLY A 470 -1.00 5.40 6.29
#